data_ca1382c0060a6d0e5ecb89b90170359d
#
_entry.id   ca1382c0060a6d0e5ecb89b90170359d
#
_cell.length_a   1.000
_cell.length_b   1.000
_cell.length_c   1.000
_cell.angle_alpha   90.00
_cell.angle_beta   90.00
_cell.angle_gamma   90.00
#
_symmetry.space_group_name_H-M   'P 1'
#
loop_
_entity.id
_entity.type
_entity.pdbx_description
1 polymer ?
#
loop_
_entity_poly.entity_id
_entity_poly.type
_entity_poly.pdbx_seq_one_letter_code
_entity_poly.pdbx_strand_id
1 'polypeptide(L)'
;IQNNISVVDSKTINKEDEIIKNRSDILEEQKDNIVTLFKCFYSFTKKQIVLMLDDFYQIKNDNQPFIIQFLHDVSKDCTNRGFRFKLFAIPGRLILNDQGVDMSYKDDFSPLTIDTDMSNIDFLCDHLSKMLSAISESINTENYLSKQDILDLFPRHNNEEVFTYMILASGGVPRDFIVLFKEVIIEARKNNQECVKKENIYNVVKKTRDDKDNNVENDASLSSETI
;
A
#
# COMPACT_ATOMS: atom_id res chain seq x y z
N ILE A 1 34.47 26.00 29.68
CA ILE A 1 33.91 24.74 29.10
C ILE A 1 32.46 24.97 28.64
N GLN A 2 31.69 25.93 29.19
CA GLN A 2 30.28 26.22 28.83
C GLN A 2 30.08 26.95 27.49
N ASN A 3 31.10 27.63 26.95
CA ASN A 3 30.93 28.48 25.76
C ASN A 3 31.11 27.74 24.41
N ASN A 4 31.53 26.48 24.41
CA ASN A 4 31.75 25.74 23.14
C ASN A 4 30.53 24.91 22.68
N ILE A 5 29.59 24.60 23.58
CA ILE A 5 28.41 23.78 23.24
C ILE A 5 27.37 24.61 22.47
N SER A 6 27.19 25.89 22.85
CA SER A 6 26.18 26.75 22.19
C SER A 6 26.54 27.16 20.73
N VAL A 7 27.83 27.14 20.37
CA VAL A 7 28.29 27.51 19.02
C VAL A 7 28.13 26.32 18.02
N VAL A 8 28.17 25.09 18.51
CA VAL A 8 28.01 23.92 17.65
C VAL A 8 26.53 23.74 17.30
N ASP A 9 25.63 23.93 18.27
CA ASP A 9 24.18 23.79 18.02
C ASP A 9 23.65 24.85 17.05
N SER A 10 24.09 26.11 17.19
CA SER A 10 23.65 27.20 16.32
C SER A 10 24.16 27.04 14.87
N LYS A 11 25.35 26.47 14.66
CA LYS A 11 25.87 26.20 13.31
C LYS A 11 25.17 25.02 12.63
N THR A 12 24.74 24.03 13.40
CA THR A 12 24.03 22.87 12.87
C THR A 12 22.61 23.26 12.46
N ILE A 13 21.90 24.00 13.32
CA ILE A 13 20.56 24.54 13.01
C ILE A 13 20.59 25.43 11.77
N ASN A 14 21.56 26.35 11.66
CA ASN A 14 21.66 27.21 10.49
C ASN A 14 21.95 26.47 9.18
N LYS A 15 22.66 25.33 9.21
CA LYS A 15 22.89 24.52 8.01
C LYS A 15 21.65 23.73 7.59
N GLU A 16 20.88 23.21 8.51
CA GLU A 16 19.62 22.51 8.23
C GLU A 16 18.60 23.47 7.63
N ASP A 17 18.44 24.66 8.21
CA ASP A 17 17.56 25.70 7.69
C ASP A 17 17.97 26.17 6.27
N GLU A 18 19.26 26.29 6.00
CA GLU A 18 19.80 26.67 4.68
C GLU A 18 19.56 25.56 3.64
N ILE A 19 19.68 24.29 4.02
CA ILE A 19 19.41 23.14 3.15
C ILE A 19 17.91 23.06 2.83
N ILE A 20 17.05 23.27 3.81
CA ILE A 20 15.59 23.26 3.62
C ILE A 20 15.17 24.39 2.70
N LYS A 21 15.65 25.60 2.94
CA LYS A 21 15.38 26.76 2.11
C LYS A 21 15.82 26.55 0.65
N ASN A 22 17.00 26.00 0.44
CA ASN A 22 17.53 25.74 -0.91
C ASN A 22 16.68 24.68 -1.65
N ARG A 23 16.14 23.67 -0.97
CA ARG A 23 15.24 22.67 -1.56
C ARG A 23 13.89 23.26 -1.94
N SER A 24 13.32 24.11 -1.11
CA SER A 24 12.06 24.80 -1.38
C SER A 24 12.19 25.70 -2.60
N ASP A 25 13.27 26.49 -2.67
CA ASP A 25 13.53 27.42 -3.78
C ASP A 25 13.68 26.67 -5.12
N ILE A 26 14.36 25.53 -5.13
CA ILE A 26 14.51 24.67 -6.33
C ILE A 26 13.14 24.09 -6.76
N LEU A 27 12.33 23.64 -5.82
CA LEU A 27 11.01 23.11 -6.15
C LEU A 27 10.08 24.19 -6.70
N GLU A 28 10.11 25.40 -6.14
CA GLU A 28 9.33 26.52 -6.64
C GLU A 28 9.76 26.95 -8.05
N GLU A 29 11.07 27.05 -8.32
CA GLU A 29 11.58 27.35 -9.66
C GLU A 29 11.14 26.34 -10.71
N GLN A 30 11.08 25.05 -10.38
CA GLN A 30 10.66 24.00 -11.30
C GLN A 30 9.13 23.88 -11.44
N LYS A 31 8.37 24.37 -10.46
CA LYS A 31 6.91 24.27 -10.45
C LYS A 31 6.28 24.89 -11.69
N ASP A 32 6.66 26.10 -12.03
CA ASP A 32 6.08 26.84 -13.17
C ASP A 32 6.37 26.16 -14.50
N ASN A 33 7.56 25.57 -14.64
CA ASN A 33 7.95 24.80 -15.83
C ASN A 33 7.08 23.55 -15.97
N ILE A 34 6.87 22.82 -14.88
CA ILE A 34 6.04 21.60 -14.84
C ILE A 34 4.56 21.92 -15.11
N VAL A 35 4.05 22.97 -14.49
CA VAL A 35 2.67 23.45 -14.71
C VAL A 35 2.47 23.84 -16.19
N THR A 36 3.40 24.55 -16.76
CA THR A 36 3.37 24.94 -18.17
C THR A 36 3.37 23.71 -19.08
N LEU A 37 4.25 22.75 -18.81
CA LEU A 37 4.32 21.48 -19.56
C LEU A 37 2.98 20.73 -19.52
N PHE A 38 2.39 20.59 -18.35
CA PHE A 38 1.11 19.87 -18.20
C PHE A 38 -0.06 20.59 -18.86
N LYS A 39 -0.10 21.93 -18.78
CA LYS A 39 -1.09 22.75 -19.52
C LYS A 39 -0.95 22.60 -21.02
N CYS A 40 0.27 22.64 -21.53
CA CYS A 40 0.54 22.40 -22.96
C CYS A 40 0.11 21.01 -23.38
N PHE A 41 0.51 19.98 -22.64
CA PHE A 41 0.09 18.60 -22.93
C PHE A 41 -1.43 18.48 -23.01
N TYR A 42 -2.15 19.02 -22.02
CA TYR A 42 -3.62 19.00 -22.03
C TYR A 42 -4.21 19.77 -23.21
N SER A 43 -3.62 20.91 -23.57
CA SER A 43 -4.11 21.73 -24.69
C SER A 43 -4.07 20.98 -26.02
N PHE A 44 -3.03 20.15 -26.23
CA PHE A 44 -2.86 19.33 -27.44
C PHE A 44 -3.65 18.04 -27.42
N THR A 45 -3.62 17.31 -26.32
CA THR A 45 -4.15 15.95 -26.26
C THR A 45 -5.59 15.87 -25.74
N LYS A 46 -6.05 16.89 -25.00
CA LYS A 46 -7.28 16.90 -24.19
C LYS A 46 -7.32 15.80 -23.14
N LYS A 47 -6.16 15.16 -22.84
CA LYS A 47 -6.02 14.09 -21.85
C LYS A 47 -5.36 14.63 -20.59
N GLN A 48 -5.85 14.19 -19.45
CA GLN A 48 -5.30 14.51 -18.14
C GLN A 48 -4.18 13.55 -17.78
N ILE A 49 -3.12 14.07 -17.18
CA ILE A 49 -2.09 13.26 -16.53
C ILE A 49 -2.54 12.96 -15.10
N VAL A 50 -2.52 11.69 -14.72
CA VAL A 50 -2.76 11.25 -13.35
C VAL A 50 -1.50 10.56 -12.84
N LEU A 51 -0.83 11.19 -11.87
CA LEU A 51 0.29 10.59 -11.16
C LEU A 51 -0.25 9.72 -10.02
N MET A 52 0.13 8.45 -10.00
CA MET A 52 -0.21 7.51 -8.94
C MET A 52 1.05 7.16 -8.17
N LEU A 53 1.11 7.52 -6.90
CA LEU A 53 2.24 7.26 -6.01
C LEU A 53 1.85 6.19 -5.01
N ASP A 54 2.39 4.99 -5.21
CA ASP A 54 2.21 3.88 -4.29
C ASP A 54 3.30 3.88 -3.22
N ASP A 55 3.01 3.27 -2.08
CA ASP A 55 3.92 3.15 -0.94
C ASP A 55 4.55 4.49 -0.50
N PHE A 56 3.80 5.58 -0.62
CA PHE A 56 4.28 6.94 -0.34
C PHE A 56 4.88 7.08 1.08
N TYR A 57 4.44 6.25 2.02
CA TYR A 57 4.98 6.20 3.38
C TYR A 57 6.44 5.73 3.48
N GLN A 58 7.04 5.20 2.40
CA GLN A 58 8.47 4.86 2.36
C GLN A 58 9.37 6.10 2.19
N ILE A 59 8.82 7.22 1.78
CA ILE A 59 9.53 8.49 1.77
C ILE A 59 9.79 8.92 3.22
N LYS A 60 11.00 9.43 3.48
CA LYS A 60 11.34 9.95 4.81
C LYS A 60 10.28 10.93 5.29
N ASN A 61 9.89 10.80 6.55
CA ASN A 61 8.82 11.57 7.18
C ASN A 61 8.96 13.08 6.93
N ASP A 62 10.15 13.63 7.12
CA ASP A 62 10.45 15.06 6.94
C ASP A 62 10.27 15.57 5.51
N ASN A 63 10.30 14.68 4.50
CA ASN A 63 10.14 15.03 3.10
C ASN A 63 8.69 14.87 2.60
N GLN A 64 7.87 14.08 3.27
CA GLN A 64 6.51 13.80 2.82
C GLN A 64 5.66 15.08 2.69
N PRO A 65 5.59 15.98 3.68
CA PRO A 65 4.77 17.19 3.58
C PRO A 65 5.15 18.07 2.40
N PHE A 66 6.46 18.28 2.16
CA PHE A 66 6.94 19.11 1.06
C PHE A 66 6.58 18.56 -0.32
N ILE A 67 6.72 17.23 -0.50
CA ILE A 67 6.39 16.59 -1.77
C ILE A 67 4.89 16.66 -2.01
N ILE A 68 4.09 16.44 -0.97
CA ILE A 68 2.64 16.50 -1.06
C ILE A 68 2.19 17.92 -1.39
N GLN A 69 2.72 18.93 -0.70
CA GLN A 69 2.40 20.33 -0.96
C GLN A 69 2.77 20.72 -2.39
N PHE A 70 3.95 20.35 -2.86
CA PHE A 70 4.38 20.60 -4.22
C PHE A 70 3.41 20.00 -5.26
N LEU A 71 3.03 18.74 -5.08
CA LEU A 71 2.08 18.07 -5.98
C LEU A 71 0.68 18.70 -5.93
N HIS A 72 0.24 19.10 -4.75
CA HIS A 72 -1.03 19.81 -4.56
C HIS A 72 -1.03 21.15 -5.29
N ASP A 73 0.03 21.95 -5.14
CA ASP A 73 0.17 23.26 -5.79
C ASP A 73 0.22 23.13 -7.31
N VAL A 74 1.01 22.18 -7.83
CA VAL A 74 1.03 21.85 -9.27
C VAL A 74 -0.37 21.47 -9.77
N SER A 75 -1.09 20.63 -9.01
CA SER A 75 -2.45 20.21 -9.38
C SER A 75 -3.44 21.40 -9.39
N LYS A 76 -3.35 22.27 -8.40
CA LYS A 76 -4.17 23.48 -8.26
C LYS A 76 -3.89 24.47 -9.39
N ASP A 77 -2.64 24.73 -9.69
CA ASP A 77 -2.23 25.63 -10.76
C ASP A 77 -2.58 25.11 -12.16
N CYS A 78 -2.65 23.79 -12.34
CA CYS A 78 -3.19 23.17 -13.55
C CYS A 78 -4.72 23.22 -13.63
N THR A 79 -5.42 23.90 -12.68
CA THR A 79 -6.89 24.02 -12.62
C THR A 79 -7.62 22.66 -12.70
N ASN A 80 -7.01 21.61 -12.14
CA ASN A 80 -7.49 20.22 -12.14
C ASN A 80 -7.79 19.64 -13.54
N ARG A 81 -7.30 20.24 -14.61
CA ARG A 81 -7.53 19.76 -15.98
C ARG A 81 -6.31 19.09 -16.61
N GLY A 82 -5.11 19.60 -16.35
CA GLY A 82 -3.87 19.06 -16.93
C GLY A 82 -3.25 17.95 -16.09
N PHE A 83 -3.34 18.06 -14.77
CA PHE A 83 -2.66 17.16 -13.84
C PHE A 83 -3.51 16.89 -12.60
N ARG A 84 -3.44 15.66 -12.13
CA ARG A 84 -3.92 15.21 -10.82
C ARG A 84 -2.96 14.20 -10.25
N PHE A 85 -3.01 14.01 -8.93
CA PHE A 85 -2.25 12.94 -8.28
C PHE A 85 -3.13 12.14 -7.32
N LYS A 86 -2.70 10.91 -7.06
CA LYS A 86 -3.29 10.00 -6.07
C LYS A 86 -2.18 9.43 -5.24
N LEU A 87 -2.33 9.49 -3.93
CA LEU A 87 -1.41 8.90 -2.97
C LEU A 87 -2.02 7.63 -2.40
N PHE A 88 -1.25 6.56 -2.41
CA PHE A 88 -1.60 5.32 -1.72
C PHE A 88 -0.69 5.21 -0.50
N ALA A 89 -1.29 5.22 0.68
CA ALA A 89 -0.58 5.19 1.94
C ALA A 89 -1.31 4.37 2.99
N ILE A 90 -0.55 3.82 3.91
CA ILE A 90 -1.12 3.14 5.09
C ILE A 90 -1.62 4.22 6.05
N PRO A 91 -2.85 4.07 6.59
CA PRO A 91 -3.35 4.98 7.61
C PRO A 91 -2.36 5.15 8.77
N GLY A 92 -2.16 6.40 9.20
CA GLY A 92 -1.23 6.73 10.29
C GLY A 92 0.27 6.75 9.90
N ARG A 93 0.62 6.42 8.64
CA ARG A 93 2.00 6.55 8.13
C ARG A 93 2.17 7.70 7.13
N LEU A 94 1.12 8.45 6.87
CA LEU A 94 1.14 9.64 6.03
C LEU A 94 1.27 10.87 6.92
N ILE A 95 2.32 11.66 6.69
CA ILE A 95 2.58 12.91 7.40
C ILE A 95 2.26 14.05 6.45
N LEU A 96 1.26 14.86 6.83
CA LEU A 96 0.80 16.00 6.04
C LEU A 96 1.31 17.32 6.58
N ASN A 97 1.64 17.40 7.85
CA ASN A 97 1.97 18.62 8.55
C ASN A 97 3.35 18.50 9.20
N ASP A 98 4.29 19.32 8.75
CA ASP A 98 5.62 19.45 9.35
C ASP A 98 6.32 20.70 8.78
N GLN A 99 7.21 21.33 9.57
CA GLN A 99 8.14 22.39 9.16
C GLN A 99 7.49 23.55 8.36
N GLY A 100 6.29 23.96 8.75
CA GLY A 100 5.58 25.08 8.10
C GLY A 100 4.64 24.66 6.95
N VAL A 101 4.56 23.40 6.64
CA VAL A 101 3.51 22.82 5.79
C VAL A 101 2.32 22.46 6.67
N ASP A 102 1.15 23.03 6.40
CA ASP A 102 -0.09 22.76 7.12
C ASP A 102 -1.17 22.35 6.13
N MET A 103 -1.25 21.04 5.86
CA MET A 103 -2.23 20.46 4.95
C MET A 103 -3.27 19.66 5.71
N SER A 104 -4.53 19.88 5.36
CA SER A 104 -5.67 19.19 5.99
C SER A 104 -6.08 17.96 5.17
N TYR A 105 -6.16 16.82 5.85
CA TYR A 105 -6.62 15.56 5.22
C TYR A 105 -8.04 15.65 4.65
N LYS A 106 -8.89 16.53 5.19
CA LYS A 106 -10.29 16.67 4.75
C LYS A 106 -10.51 17.79 3.75
N ASP A 107 -9.72 18.86 3.86
CA ASP A 107 -9.95 20.07 3.07
C ASP A 107 -9.14 20.04 1.76
N ASP A 108 -7.91 19.48 1.80
CA ASP A 108 -7.02 19.46 0.65
C ASP A 108 -7.10 18.14 -0.15
N PHE A 109 -7.65 17.08 0.44
CA PHE A 109 -7.77 15.76 -0.18
C PHE A 109 -9.20 15.25 -0.16
N SER A 110 -9.49 14.34 -1.10
CA SER A 110 -10.68 13.49 -1.08
C SER A 110 -10.26 12.07 -0.68
N PRO A 111 -10.23 11.76 0.62
CA PRO A 111 -9.76 10.47 1.09
C PRO A 111 -10.74 9.37 0.67
N LEU A 112 -10.18 8.24 0.22
CA LEU A 112 -10.91 7.01 -0.04
C LEU A 112 -10.26 5.90 0.78
N THR A 113 -10.99 5.37 1.75
CA THR A 113 -10.55 4.20 2.50
C THR A 113 -10.83 2.94 1.70
N ILE A 114 -9.76 2.22 1.36
CA ILE A 114 -9.82 0.91 0.67
C ILE A 114 -9.48 -0.15 1.71
N ASP A 115 -10.28 -0.21 2.77
CA ASP A 115 -10.11 -1.22 3.81
C ASP A 115 -11.12 -2.33 3.64
N THR A 116 -10.69 -3.57 3.89
CA THR A 116 -11.58 -4.72 3.90
C THR A 116 -12.23 -4.84 5.26
N ASP A 117 -13.53 -4.62 5.33
CA ASP A 117 -14.29 -4.78 6.56
C ASP A 117 -14.56 -6.27 6.84
N MET A 118 -13.86 -6.81 7.83
CA MET A 118 -14.03 -8.19 8.28
C MET A 118 -15.41 -8.46 8.89
N SER A 119 -16.20 -7.44 9.18
CA SER A 119 -17.58 -7.62 9.65
C SER A 119 -18.54 -8.08 8.54
N ASN A 120 -18.17 -7.89 7.27
CA ASN A 120 -18.97 -8.29 6.11
C ASN A 120 -18.33 -9.48 5.36
N ILE A 121 -18.42 -10.65 5.97
CA ILE A 121 -17.84 -11.90 5.44
C ILE A 121 -18.39 -12.26 4.07
N ASP A 122 -19.69 -12.07 3.84
CA ASP A 122 -20.33 -12.39 2.55
C ASP A 122 -19.76 -11.56 1.42
N PHE A 123 -19.54 -10.26 1.67
CA PHE A 123 -18.86 -9.38 0.72
C PHE A 123 -17.44 -9.85 0.43
N LEU A 124 -16.68 -10.23 1.47
CA LEU A 124 -15.32 -10.72 1.31
C LEU A 124 -15.28 -12.03 0.53
N CYS A 125 -16.19 -12.96 0.79
CA CYS A 125 -16.31 -14.21 0.04
C CYS A 125 -16.56 -13.94 -1.44
N ASP A 126 -17.51 -13.06 -1.76
CA ASP A 126 -17.82 -12.69 -3.15
C ASP A 126 -16.64 -11.97 -3.82
N HIS A 127 -16.05 -11.01 -3.14
CA HIS A 127 -14.92 -10.22 -3.65
C HIS A 127 -13.70 -11.08 -3.94
N LEU A 128 -13.25 -11.88 -2.97
CA LEU A 128 -12.05 -12.71 -3.10
C LEU A 128 -12.23 -13.85 -4.10
N SER A 129 -13.43 -14.45 -4.18
CA SER A 129 -13.72 -15.45 -5.21
C SER A 129 -13.73 -14.87 -6.62
N LYS A 130 -14.28 -13.67 -6.82
CA LYS A 130 -14.22 -12.93 -8.10
C LYS A 130 -12.78 -12.58 -8.47
N MET A 131 -11.99 -12.17 -7.49
CA MET A 131 -10.58 -11.87 -7.72
C MET A 131 -9.80 -13.10 -8.17
N LEU A 132 -9.98 -14.26 -7.56
CA LEU A 132 -9.36 -15.51 -8.00
C LEU A 132 -9.80 -15.90 -9.41
N SER A 133 -11.09 -15.73 -9.72
CA SER A 133 -11.63 -15.99 -11.06
C SER A 133 -10.99 -15.07 -12.10
N ALA A 134 -10.86 -13.77 -11.81
CA ALA A 134 -10.21 -12.81 -12.70
C ALA A 134 -8.71 -13.09 -12.91
N ILE A 135 -8.00 -13.53 -11.86
CA ILE A 135 -6.61 -13.98 -11.96
C ILE A 135 -6.52 -15.21 -12.87
N SER A 136 -7.40 -16.19 -12.67
CA SER A 136 -7.44 -17.41 -13.51
C SER A 136 -7.71 -17.06 -14.98
N GLU A 137 -8.64 -16.17 -15.26
CA GLU A 137 -8.95 -15.67 -16.61
C GLU A 137 -7.76 -14.96 -17.25
N SER A 138 -7.02 -14.16 -16.47
CA SER A 138 -5.82 -13.47 -16.98
C SER A 138 -4.70 -14.41 -17.40
N ILE A 139 -4.64 -15.61 -16.82
CA ILE A 139 -3.65 -16.65 -17.13
C ILE A 139 -4.12 -17.51 -18.30
N ASN A 140 -5.38 -17.86 -18.35
CA ASN A 140 -5.95 -18.69 -19.41
C ASN A 140 -7.40 -18.28 -19.69
N THR A 141 -7.61 -17.56 -20.79
CA THR A 141 -8.92 -17.04 -21.20
C THR A 141 -9.90 -18.12 -21.66
N GLU A 142 -9.40 -19.27 -22.11
CA GLU A 142 -10.25 -20.36 -22.65
C GLU A 142 -10.72 -21.30 -21.54
N ASN A 143 -9.92 -21.48 -20.49
CA ASN A 143 -10.18 -22.40 -19.40
C ASN A 143 -9.92 -21.73 -18.03
N TYR A 144 -10.68 -20.70 -17.70
CA TYR A 144 -10.58 -20.06 -16.39
C TYR A 144 -11.52 -20.68 -15.36
N LEU A 145 -11.17 -20.54 -14.10
CA LEU A 145 -11.97 -21.01 -12.97
C LEU A 145 -13.08 -20.00 -12.66
N SER A 146 -14.33 -20.43 -12.78
CA SER A 146 -15.46 -19.66 -12.28
C SER A 146 -15.49 -19.63 -10.74
N LYS A 147 -16.34 -18.77 -10.17
CA LYS A 147 -16.59 -18.78 -8.72
C LYS A 147 -16.97 -20.17 -8.21
N GLN A 148 -17.80 -20.89 -8.96
CA GLN A 148 -18.27 -22.23 -8.58
C GLN A 148 -17.11 -23.24 -8.61
N ASP A 149 -16.26 -23.19 -9.65
CA ASP A 149 -15.10 -24.08 -9.74
C ASP A 149 -14.13 -23.85 -8.56
N ILE A 150 -13.97 -22.59 -8.11
CA ILE A 150 -13.17 -22.27 -6.94
C ILE A 150 -13.78 -22.87 -5.67
N LEU A 151 -15.11 -22.76 -5.49
CA LEU A 151 -15.80 -23.35 -4.35
C LEU A 151 -15.78 -24.89 -4.39
N ASP A 152 -15.78 -25.49 -5.58
CA ASP A 152 -15.70 -26.95 -5.76
C ASP A 152 -14.32 -27.54 -5.40
N LEU A 153 -13.29 -26.69 -5.20
CA LEU A 153 -12.02 -27.11 -4.60
C LEU A 153 -12.14 -27.48 -3.11
N PHE A 154 -13.25 -27.13 -2.48
CA PHE A 154 -13.56 -27.41 -1.08
C PHE A 154 -14.62 -28.52 -0.94
N PRO A 155 -14.78 -29.15 0.25
CA PRO A 155 -15.78 -30.20 0.44
C PRO A 155 -17.19 -29.66 0.21
N ARG A 156 -17.97 -30.31 -0.65
CA ARG A 156 -19.31 -29.83 -1.07
C ARG A 156 -20.30 -29.57 0.07
N HIS A 157 -20.16 -30.26 1.20
CA HIS A 157 -21.08 -30.14 2.33
C HIS A 157 -20.78 -28.94 3.23
N ASN A 158 -19.60 -28.31 3.10
CA ASN A 158 -19.18 -27.15 3.89
C ASN A 158 -18.17 -26.26 3.17
N ASN A 159 -18.26 -26.17 1.84
CA ASN A 159 -17.32 -25.42 1.02
C ASN A 159 -17.26 -23.92 1.42
N GLU A 160 -18.41 -23.29 1.65
CA GLU A 160 -18.47 -21.89 2.09
C GLU A 160 -17.82 -21.68 3.46
N GLU A 161 -18.05 -22.62 4.39
CA GLU A 161 -17.45 -22.56 5.71
C GLU A 161 -15.91 -22.68 5.64
N VAL A 162 -15.39 -23.63 4.86
CA VAL A 162 -13.93 -23.80 4.69
C VAL A 162 -13.31 -22.60 3.99
N PHE A 163 -13.98 -22.05 2.98
CA PHE A 163 -13.55 -20.83 2.29
C PHE A 163 -13.54 -19.64 3.25
N THR A 164 -14.57 -19.50 4.10
CA THR A 164 -14.64 -18.47 5.14
C THR A 164 -13.48 -18.59 6.13
N TYR A 165 -13.12 -19.80 6.57
CA TYR A 165 -11.95 -19.99 7.43
C TYR A 165 -10.67 -19.48 6.78
N MET A 166 -10.51 -19.68 5.50
CA MET A 166 -9.33 -19.19 4.78
C MET A 166 -9.32 -17.65 4.69
N ILE A 167 -10.47 -17.01 4.50
CA ILE A 167 -10.61 -15.55 4.54
C ILE A 167 -10.22 -15.01 5.90
N LEU A 168 -10.75 -15.60 6.97
CA LEU A 168 -10.42 -15.20 8.34
C LEU A 168 -8.92 -15.38 8.64
N ALA A 169 -8.34 -16.49 8.18
CA ALA A 169 -6.90 -16.77 8.37
C ALA A 169 -5.98 -15.79 7.62
N SER A 170 -6.43 -15.22 6.51
CA SER A 170 -5.72 -14.18 5.77
C SER A 170 -5.98 -12.76 6.30
N GLY A 171 -6.83 -12.61 7.33
CA GLY A 171 -7.28 -11.30 7.80
C GLY A 171 -8.06 -10.50 6.75
N GLY A 172 -8.64 -11.14 5.74
CA GLY A 172 -9.32 -10.51 4.62
C GLY A 172 -8.40 -9.74 3.67
N VAL A 173 -7.07 -9.80 3.89
CA VAL A 173 -6.09 -9.10 3.04
C VAL A 173 -5.92 -9.87 1.72
N PRO A 174 -6.21 -9.27 0.55
CA PRO A 174 -6.19 -9.98 -0.73
C PRO A 174 -4.85 -10.64 -1.06
N ARG A 175 -3.73 -10.00 -0.79
CA ARG A 175 -2.38 -10.57 -1.01
C ARG A 175 -2.16 -11.82 -0.17
N ASP A 176 -2.43 -11.73 1.13
CA ASP A 176 -2.24 -12.84 2.07
C ASP A 176 -3.19 -13.99 1.76
N PHE A 177 -4.40 -13.65 1.33
CA PHE A 177 -5.39 -14.64 0.87
C PHE A 177 -4.89 -15.43 -0.36
N ILE A 178 -4.35 -14.75 -1.39
CA ILE A 178 -3.81 -15.43 -2.58
C ILE A 178 -2.65 -16.36 -2.22
N VAL A 179 -1.74 -15.89 -1.37
CA VAL A 179 -0.61 -16.70 -0.92
C VAL A 179 -1.09 -17.92 -0.14
N LEU A 180 -2.00 -17.71 0.81
CA LEU A 180 -2.59 -18.79 1.60
C LEU A 180 -3.35 -19.81 0.71
N PHE A 181 -4.16 -19.33 -0.22
CA PHE A 181 -4.90 -20.16 -1.18
C PHE A 181 -3.97 -21.09 -1.97
N LYS A 182 -2.89 -20.52 -2.52
CA LYS A 182 -1.87 -21.28 -3.26
C LYS A 182 -1.23 -22.36 -2.37
N GLU A 183 -0.76 -21.99 -1.18
CA GLU A 183 -0.07 -22.93 -0.29
C GLU A 183 -0.99 -24.05 0.22
N VAL A 184 -2.26 -23.73 0.49
CA VAL A 184 -3.26 -24.71 0.94
C VAL A 184 -3.59 -25.73 -0.16
N ILE A 185 -3.67 -25.30 -1.44
CA ILE A 185 -3.83 -26.23 -2.57
C ILE A 185 -2.60 -27.13 -2.71
N ILE A 186 -1.40 -26.59 -2.58
CA ILE A 186 -0.16 -27.35 -2.63
C ILE A 186 -0.13 -28.40 -1.51
N GLU A 187 -0.55 -28.03 -0.31
CA GLU A 187 -0.62 -28.94 0.85
C GLU A 187 -1.62 -30.06 0.63
N ALA A 188 -2.83 -29.76 0.13
CA ALA A 188 -3.84 -30.75 -0.20
C ALA A 188 -3.33 -31.74 -1.27
N ARG A 189 -2.65 -31.26 -2.31
CA ARG A 189 -2.03 -32.09 -3.36
C ARG A 189 -0.94 -33.00 -2.82
N LYS A 190 -0.06 -32.51 -1.95
CA LYS A 190 0.98 -33.33 -1.31
C LYS A 190 0.41 -34.48 -0.52
N ASN A 191 -0.76 -34.28 0.08
CA ASN A 191 -1.47 -35.27 0.87
C ASN A 191 -2.41 -36.17 0.02
N ASN A 192 -2.35 -36.08 -1.32
CA ASN A 192 -3.20 -36.81 -2.26
C ASN A 192 -4.70 -36.63 -1.96
N GLN A 193 -5.12 -35.43 -1.55
CA GLN A 193 -6.52 -35.14 -1.26
C GLN A 193 -7.23 -34.61 -2.50
N GLU A 194 -8.49 -34.96 -2.68
CA GLU A 194 -9.34 -34.50 -3.78
C GLU A 194 -9.86 -33.08 -3.57
N CYS A 195 -9.93 -32.64 -2.32
CA CYS A 195 -10.38 -31.30 -1.96
C CYS A 195 -9.61 -30.73 -0.78
N VAL A 196 -9.64 -29.40 -0.65
CA VAL A 196 -9.01 -28.65 0.44
C VAL A 196 -9.85 -28.78 1.71
N LYS A 197 -9.26 -29.25 2.80
CA LYS A 197 -9.89 -29.41 4.11
C LYS A 197 -9.42 -28.33 5.10
N LYS A 198 -10.17 -28.14 6.19
CA LYS A 198 -9.79 -27.23 7.28
C LYS A 198 -8.40 -27.51 7.85
N GLU A 199 -8.02 -28.79 7.93
CA GLU A 199 -6.69 -29.19 8.41
C GLU A 199 -5.57 -28.67 7.55
N ASN A 200 -5.74 -28.60 6.22
CA ASN A 200 -4.74 -28.04 5.31
C ASN A 200 -4.54 -26.55 5.61
N ILE A 201 -5.63 -25.80 5.82
CA ILE A 201 -5.57 -24.37 6.18
C ILE A 201 -4.83 -24.21 7.50
N TYR A 202 -5.21 -25.00 8.52
CA TYR A 202 -4.57 -24.94 9.83
C TYR A 202 -3.05 -25.19 9.76
N ASN A 203 -2.64 -26.22 9.03
CA ASN A 203 -1.23 -26.58 8.89
C ASN A 203 -0.42 -25.48 8.19
N VAL A 204 -0.97 -24.90 7.12
CA VAL A 204 -0.31 -23.81 6.38
C VAL A 204 -0.23 -22.56 7.24
N VAL A 205 -1.32 -22.18 7.91
CA VAL A 205 -1.35 -20.99 8.80
C VAL A 205 -0.35 -21.12 9.94
N LYS A 206 -0.31 -22.31 10.58
CA LYS A 206 0.66 -22.59 11.65
C LYS A 206 2.10 -22.42 11.14
N LYS A 207 2.42 -23.02 10.01
CA LYS A 207 3.75 -22.91 9.40
C LYS A 207 4.09 -21.44 9.07
N THR A 208 3.16 -20.70 8.45
CA THR A 208 3.37 -19.29 8.11
C THR A 208 3.57 -18.41 9.34
N ARG A 209 2.88 -18.72 10.43
CA ARG A 209 3.07 -18.03 11.71
C ARG A 209 4.46 -18.31 12.28
N ASP A 210 4.84 -19.57 12.35
CA ASP A 210 6.15 -19.98 12.88
C ASP A 210 7.29 -19.32 12.06
N ASP A 211 7.15 -19.21 10.72
CA ASP A 211 8.11 -18.54 9.85
C ASP A 211 8.14 -17.01 10.11
N LYS A 212 7.00 -16.37 10.36
CA LYS A 212 6.92 -14.93 10.69
C LYS A 212 7.54 -14.65 12.07
N ASP A 213 7.24 -15.47 13.07
CA ASP A 213 7.79 -15.33 14.43
C ASP A 213 9.32 -15.45 14.40
N ASN A 214 9.86 -16.43 13.68
CA ASN A 214 11.30 -16.60 13.48
C ASN A 214 11.96 -15.39 12.78
N ASN A 215 11.30 -14.80 11.78
CA ASN A 215 11.82 -13.61 11.09
C ASN A 215 11.85 -12.38 12.01
N VAL A 216 10.80 -12.17 12.82
CA VAL A 216 10.77 -11.07 13.80
C VAL A 216 11.88 -11.21 14.85
N GLU A 217 12.14 -12.43 15.33
CA GLU A 217 13.23 -12.69 16.27
C GLU A 217 14.61 -12.42 15.65
N ASN A 218 14.80 -12.80 14.38
CA ASN A 218 16.04 -12.52 13.65
C ASN A 218 16.26 -11.03 13.42
N ASP A 219 15.22 -10.27 13.04
CA ASP A 219 15.29 -8.81 12.84
C ASP A 219 15.56 -8.08 14.17
N ALA A 220 14.96 -8.55 15.26
CA ALA A 220 15.20 -7.99 16.60
C ALA A 220 16.65 -8.26 17.07
N SER A 221 17.22 -9.40 16.75
CA SER A 221 18.62 -9.72 17.07
C SER A 221 19.61 -8.86 16.30
N LEU A 222 19.35 -8.59 15.00
CA LEU A 222 20.18 -7.72 14.16
C LEU A 222 20.13 -6.26 14.62
N SER A 223 19.00 -5.78 15.16
CA SER A 223 18.90 -4.41 15.67
C SER A 223 19.62 -4.21 17.02
N SER A 224 19.86 -5.28 17.78
CA SER A 224 20.58 -5.22 19.06
C SER A 224 22.11 -5.27 18.93
N GLU A 225 22.65 -5.68 17.77
CA GLU A 225 24.09 -5.72 17.50
C GLU A 225 24.64 -4.39 16.92
N THR A 226 23.78 -3.40 16.68
CA THR A 226 24.14 -2.13 16.02
C THR A 226 24.13 -0.91 16.97
N ILE A 227 24.19 -1.12 18.30
CA ILE A 227 24.29 -0.04 19.32
C ILE A 227 25.69 0.00 19.94
#